data_46880fa5a397d5ac0be353efb5ccae73
#
_entry.id   46880fa5a397d5ac0be353efb5ccae73
#
_cell.length_a   1.000
_cell.length_b   1.000
_cell.length_c   1.000
_cell.angle_alpha   90.00
_cell.angle_beta   90.00
_cell.angle_gamma   90.00
#
_symmetry.space_group_name_H-M   'P 1'
#
loop_
_entity.id
_entity.type
_entity.pdbx_description
1 polymer ?
#
loop_
_entity_poly.entity_id
_entity_poly.type
_entity_poly.pdbx_seq_one_letter_code
_entity_poly.pdbx_strand_id
1 'polypeptide(L)'
;SATVYGEAEVLPVTEQTPRLPATSPYGNTKQMCEDILRDTVLATAASDGAVKGIALRYFNPIGAHPSALIGELPRGVPNNLVPFITQTAIGKRECLSIFGNDYDTADGTCLRDYIDVVDLAKAHVAAVSRMVEGRMKKDYEIFNVGTGRPVSVYELVSAFEKVNGVKLNYRFAPRRPGDVVAIWADTQFANDELGWKAERSVEDTLASAWAWEKHLAGK
;
A
#
# COMPACT_ATOMS: atom_id res chain seq x y z
N SER A 1 7.62 4.02 -0.04
CA SER A 1 6.19 4.33 0.22
C SER A 1 5.67 5.36 -0.78
N ALA A 2 4.46 5.14 -1.31
CA ALA A 2 3.82 6.09 -2.24
C ALA A 2 3.53 7.47 -1.61
N THR A 3 3.57 7.60 -0.29
CA THR A 3 3.41 8.89 0.41
C THR A 3 4.49 9.92 0.05
N VAL A 4 5.61 9.49 -0.54
CA VAL A 4 6.68 10.39 -1.00
C VAL A 4 6.26 11.29 -2.15
N TYR A 5 5.21 10.94 -2.89
CA TYR A 5 4.70 11.77 -3.98
C TYR A 5 3.95 13.02 -3.52
N GLY A 6 3.47 13.04 -2.25
CA GLY A 6 2.59 14.10 -1.81
C GLY A 6 1.24 14.07 -2.54
N GLU A 7 0.70 15.24 -2.87
CA GLU A 7 -0.52 15.39 -3.66
C GLU A 7 -0.18 15.49 -5.15
N ALA A 8 0.01 14.33 -5.80
CA ALA A 8 0.44 14.27 -7.19
C ALA A 8 -0.59 14.89 -8.14
N GLU A 9 -0.12 15.74 -9.05
CA GLU A 9 -0.98 16.43 -10.03
C GLU A 9 -1.41 15.53 -11.19
N VAL A 10 -0.62 14.50 -11.50
CA VAL A 10 -0.87 13.58 -12.62
C VAL A 10 -0.93 12.15 -12.11
N LEU A 11 -1.93 11.42 -12.54
CA LEU A 11 -2.16 10.01 -12.19
C LEU A 11 -2.34 9.17 -13.47
N PRO A 12 -1.89 7.91 -13.49
CA PRO A 12 -1.13 7.22 -12.44
C PRO A 12 0.25 7.84 -12.19
N VAL A 13 0.79 7.69 -10.96
CA VAL A 13 2.16 8.15 -10.67
C VAL A 13 3.18 7.15 -11.19
N THR A 14 4.23 7.65 -11.84
CA THR A 14 5.42 6.91 -12.26
C THR A 14 6.57 7.14 -11.28
N GLU A 15 7.68 6.40 -11.42
CA GLU A 15 8.90 6.63 -10.63
C GLU A 15 9.54 8.01 -10.90
N GLN A 16 9.25 8.62 -12.07
CA GLN A 16 9.69 9.96 -12.47
C GLN A 16 8.76 11.07 -11.97
N THR A 17 7.57 10.74 -11.48
CA THR A 17 6.65 11.74 -10.91
C THR A 17 7.36 12.51 -9.80
N PRO A 18 7.37 13.85 -9.85
CA PRO A 18 8.02 14.67 -8.82
C PRO A 18 7.51 14.37 -7.42
N ARG A 19 8.41 14.38 -6.45
CA ARG A 19 8.04 14.36 -5.04
C ARG A 19 7.62 15.77 -4.63
N LEU A 20 6.34 15.96 -4.38
CA LEU A 20 5.79 17.21 -3.84
C LEU A 20 5.97 17.25 -2.32
N PRO A 21 5.77 18.41 -1.67
CA PRO A 21 5.78 18.51 -0.22
C PRO A 21 4.88 17.46 0.43
N ALA A 22 5.39 16.80 1.45
CA ALA A 22 4.64 15.76 2.14
C ALA A 22 3.38 16.32 2.81
N THR A 23 2.26 15.63 2.66
CA THR A 23 0.97 16.00 3.27
C THR A 23 0.86 15.61 4.75
N SER A 24 1.87 14.92 5.29
CA SER A 24 1.92 14.46 6.68
C SER A 24 3.35 14.30 7.20
N PRO A 25 3.57 14.34 8.54
CA PRO A 25 4.86 14.02 9.13
C PRO A 25 5.39 12.64 8.71
N TYR A 26 4.50 11.64 8.61
CA TYR A 26 4.86 10.30 8.11
C TYR A 26 5.40 10.35 6.68
N GLY A 27 4.71 11.02 5.76
CA GLY A 27 5.17 11.19 4.38
C GLY A 27 6.54 11.84 4.31
N ASN A 28 6.77 12.87 5.12
CA ASN A 28 8.07 13.54 5.21
C ASN A 28 9.18 12.61 5.69
N THR A 29 8.94 11.76 6.71
CA THR A 29 9.95 10.78 7.13
C THR A 29 10.32 9.80 6.01
N LYS A 30 9.37 9.44 5.13
CA LYS A 30 9.65 8.56 3.98
C LYS A 30 10.46 9.26 2.89
N GLN A 31 10.21 10.55 2.64
CA GLN A 31 11.07 11.36 1.76
C GLN A 31 12.50 11.43 2.31
N MET A 32 12.66 11.72 3.61
CA MET A 32 13.97 11.73 4.28
C MET A 32 14.70 10.38 4.17
N CYS A 33 14.00 9.25 4.34
CA CYS A 33 14.59 7.93 4.19
C CYS A 33 15.12 7.69 2.77
N GLU A 34 14.39 8.11 1.73
CA GLU A 34 14.87 8.01 0.34
C GLU A 34 16.10 8.91 0.10
N ASP A 35 16.09 10.13 0.65
CA ASP A 35 17.23 11.04 0.52
C ASP A 35 18.48 10.49 1.21
N ILE A 36 18.34 9.99 2.44
CA ILE A 36 19.45 9.35 3.17
C ILE A 36 20.00 8.15 2.39
N LEU A 37 19.14 7.28 1.87
CA LEU A 37 19.57 6.12 1.08
C LEU A 37 20.31 6.55 -0.19
N ARG A 38 19.74 7.49 -0.96
CA ARG A 38 20.36 8.03 -2.17
C ARG A 38 21.73 8.64 -1.87
N ASP A 39 21.82 9.48 -0.86
CA ASP A 39 23.05 10.19 -0.51
C ASP A 39 24.12 9.21 0.01
N THR A 40 23.72 8.17 0.74
CA THR A 40 24.63 7.09 1.15
C THR A 40 25.20 6.33 -0.05
N VAL A 41 24.34 5.97 -1.02
CA VAL A 41 24.78 5.31 -2.26
C VAL A 41 25.77 6.19 -3.01
N LEU A 42 25.46 7.47 -3.18
CA LEU A 42 26.34 8.43 -3.87
C LEU A 42 27.68 8.62 -3.15
N ALA A 43 27.66 8.76 -1.83
CA ALA A 43 28.88 8.99 -1.02
C ALA A 43 29.82 7.78 -1.03
N THR A 44 29.32 6.57 -1.19
CA THR A 44 30.10 5.32 -1.15
C THR A 44 30.47 4.79 -2.54
N ALA A 45 29.98 5.37 -3.62
CA ALA A 45 30.11 4.84 -5.00
C ALA A 45 31.55 4.55 -5.44
N ALA A 46 32.54 5.29 -4.94
CA ALA A 46 33.95 5.11 -5.28
C ALA A 46 34.74 4.29 -4.25
N SER A 47 34.08 3.71 -3.24
CA SER A 47 34.73 2.93 -2.18
C SER A 47 34.64 1.42 -2.42
N ASP A 48 35.56 0.65 -1.83
CA ASP A 48 35.51 -0.83 -1.86
C ASP A 48 34.26 -1.39 -1.14
N GLY A 49 33.61 -0.59 -0.31
CA GLY A 49 32.38 -0.92 0.38
C GLY A 49 31.15 -0.19 -0.19
N ALA A 50 31.09 0.03 -1.52
CA ALA A 50 29.98 0.74 -2.16
C ALA A 50 28.62 0.14 -1.81
N VAL A 51 27.70 0.99 -1.31
CA VAL A 51 26.34 0.62 -0.99
C VAL A 51 25.47 0.71 -2.25
N LYS A 52 24.64 -0.29 -2.48
CA LYS A 52 23.59 -0.24 -3.50
C LYS A 52 22.23 -0.24 -2.84
N GLY A 53 21.24 0.42 -3.45
CA GLY A 53 19.91 0.55 -2.85
C GLY A 53 18.79 0.42 -3.84
N ILE A 54 17.70 -0.24 -3.44
CA ILE A 54 16.43 -0.26 -4.14
C ILE A 54 15.34 0.30 -3.21
N ALA A 55 14.68 1.37 -3.64
CA ALA A 55 13.53 1.92 -2.95
C ALA A 55 12.24 1.38 -3.56
N LEU A 56 11.50 0.58 -2.81
CA LEU A 56 10.15 0.13 -3.19
C LEU A 56 9.12 1.13 -2.68
N ARG A 57 8.46 1.86 -3.58
CA ARG A 57 7.36 2.76 -3.28
C ARG A 57 6.05 2.01 -3.36
N TYR A 58 5.71 1.28 -2.31
CA TYR A 58 4.44 0.56 -2.25
C TYR A 58 3.29 1.44 -1.76
N PHE A 59 2.10 1.12 -2.26
CA PHE A 59 0.87 1.86 -2.02
C PHE A 59 0.19 1.37 -0.74
N ASN A 60 -1.02 0.88 -0.78
CA ASN A 60 -1.77 0.48 0.41
C ASN A 60 -1.73 -1.05 0.58
N PRO A 61 -0.78 -1.61 1.35
CA PRO A 61 -0.78 -3.04 1.59
C PRO A 61 -1.98 -3.46 2.43
N ILE A 62 -2.66 -4.52 1.99
CA ILE A 62 -3.81 -5.11 2.66
C ILE A 62 -3.74 -6.65 2.60
N GLY A 63 -4.65 -7.32 3.29
CA GLY A 63 -4.74 -8.77 3.26
C GLY A 63 -3.87 -9.46 4.30
N ALA A 64 -3.84 -10.78 4.18
CA ALA A 64 -3.05 -11.67 5.01
C ALA A 64 -2.52 -12.85 4.18
N HIS A 65 -1.65 -13.65 4.77
CA HIS A 65 -1.21 -14.88 4.12
C HIS A 65 -2.39 -15.87 3.99
N PRO A 66 -2.54 -16.59 2.88
CA PRO A 66 -3.68 -17.50 2.65
C PRO A 66 -3.85 -18.60 3.70
N SER A 67 -2.78 -18.94 4.44
CA SER A 67 -2.87 -19.90 5.57
C SER A 67 -3.65 -19.38 6.77
N ALA A 68 -3.97 -18.10 6.83
CA ALA A 68 -4.53 -17.42 8.01
C ALA A 68 -3.68 -17.55 9.29
N LEU A 69 -2.38 -17.84 9.17
CA LEU A 69 -1.45 -17.96 10.31
C LEU A 69 -0.60 -16.70 10.50
N ILE A 70 -0.60 -15.80 9.51
CA ILE A 70 0.14 -14.54 9.55
C ILE A 70 -0.66 -13.45 8.83
N GLY A 71 -0.74 -12.28 9.45
CA GLY A 71 -1.48 -11.15 8.94
C GLY A 71 -1.22 -9.90 9.78
N GLU A 72 -1.92 -8.81 9.49
CA GLU A 72 -1.78 -7.55 10.21
C GLU A 72 -2.42 -7.64 11.60
N LEU A 73 -1.63 -7.36 12.64
CA LEU A 73 -2.07 -7.37 14.04
C LEU A 73 -1.76 -6.00 14.69
N PRO A 74 -2.61 -4.99 14.50
CA PRO A 74 -2.40 -3.67 15.07
C PRO A 74 -2.53 -3.69 16.59
N ARG A 75 -1.65 -2.95 17.27
CA ARG A 75 -1.76 -2.72 18.70
C ARG A 75 -2.77 -1.60 18.96
N GLY A 76 -3.85 -1.88 19.68
CA GLY A 76 -4.91 -0.92 19.98
C GLY A 76 -5.87 -0.67 18.81
N VAL A 77 -6.19 0.60 18.54
CA VAL A 77 -7.09 1.00 17.45
C VAL A 77 -6.33 0.93 16.12
N PRO A 78 -6.82 0.19 15.10
CA PRO A 78 -6.19 0.19 13.79
C PRO A 78 -6.18 1.58 13.14
N ASN A 79 -5.06 1.92 12.50
CA ASN A 79 -4.98 3.10 11.65
C ASN A 79 -5.30 2.77 10.19
N ASN A 80 -5.15 1.49 9.80
CA ASN A 80 -5.41 1.01 8.45
C ASN A 80 -6.86 0.58 8.27
N LEU A 81 -7.39 0.76 7.07
CA LEU A 81 -8.79 0.52 6.74
C LEU A 81 -9.19 -0.95 6.92
N VAL A 82 -8.43 -1.90 6.34
CA VAL A 82 -8.84 -3.32 6.32
C VAL A 82 -8.89 -3.94 7.72
N PRO A 83 -7.91 -3.76 8.62
CA PRO A 83 -8.04 -4.21 10.00
C PRO A 83 -9.23 -3.59 10.74
N PHE A 84 -9.57 -2.33 10.44
CA PHE A 84 -10.75 -1.71 11.02
C PHE A 84 -12.04 -2.36 10.50
N ILE A 85 -12.11 -2.66 9.20
CA ILE A 85 -13.21 -3.41 8.57
C ILE A 85 -13.39 -4.78 9.22
N THR A 86 -12.32 -5.58 9.30
CA THR A 86 -12.38 -6.95 9.84
C THR A 86 -12.75 -6.96 11.32
N GLN A 87 -12.21 -6.01 12.12
CA GLN A 87 -12.58 -5.87 13.53
C GLN A 87 -14.02 -5.40 13.72
N THR A 88 -14.58 -4.61 12.81
CA THR A 88 -15.99 -4.25 12.83
C THR A 88 -16.86 -5.46 12.48
N ALA A 89 -16.48 -6.21 11.45
CA ALA A 89 -17.18 -7.41 11.01
C ALA A 89 -17.25 -8.50 12.08
N ILE A 90 -16.17 -8.69 12.87
CA ILE A 90 -16.12 -9.70 13.95
C ILE A 90 -16.80 -9.23 15.24
N GLY A 91 -17.22 -7.96 15.31
CA GLY A 91 -17.88 -7.36 16.47
C GLY A 91 -16.94 -6.78 17.54
N LYS A 92 -15.64 -6.68 17.26
CA LYS A 92 -14.68 -6.00 18.16
C LYS A 92 -14.86 -4.49 18.17
N ARG A 93 -15.47 -3.94 17.11
CA ARG A 93 -15.80 -2.52 16.95
C ARG A 93 -17.24 -2.35 16.55
N GLU A 94 -17.86 -1.31 17.07
CA GLU A 94 -19.28 -1.04 16.87
C GLU A 94 -19.57 -0.54 15.44
N CYS A 95 -18.73 0.36 14.90
CA CYS A 95 -19.02 1.06 13.64
C CYS A 95 -17.73 1.47 12.94
N LEU A 96 -17.68 1.25 11.62
CA LEU A 96 -16.65 1.76 10.73
C LEU A 96 -16.99 3.20 10.31
N SER A 97 -16.04 4.13 10.43
CA SER A 97 -16.18 5.47 9.85
C SER A 97 -15.47 5.54 8.49
N ILE A 98 -16.22 5.84 7.45
CA ILE A 98 -15.72 6.16 6.11
C ILE A 98 -15.54 7.67 6.05
N PHE A 99 -14.29 8.13 5.88
CA PHE A 99 -13.94 9.55 5.94
C PHE A 99 -14.09 10.22 4.58
N GLY A 100 -15.00 11.21 4.49
CA GLY A 100 -15.37 11.89 3.26
C GLY A 100 -16.34 11.07 2.40
N ASN A 101 -17.35 11.76 1.87
CA ASN A 101 -18.30 11.26 0.88
C ASN A 101 -18.61 12.33 -0.18
N ASP A 102 -17.72 13.29 -0.30
CA ASP A 102 -17.84 14.50 -1.10
C ASP A 102 -16.57 14.78 -1.94
N TYR A 103 -15.69 13.77 -2.09
CA TYR A 103 -14.54 13.86 -3.00
C TYR A 103 -15.02 13.79 -4.46
N ASP A 104 -14.25 14.39 -5.35
CA ASP A 104 -14.50 14.33 -6.80
C ASP A 104 -14.12 12.95 -7.36
N THR A 105 -14.94 11.95 -7.04
CA THR A 105 -14.82 10.53 -7.42
C THR A 105 -16.22 9.97 -7.65
N ALA A 106 -16.32 8.80 -8.26
CA ALA A 106 -17.62 8.23 -8.64
C ALA A 106 -18.61 8.02 -7.46
N ASP A 107 -18.09 7.69 -6.28
CA ASP A 107 -18.90 7.44 -5.06
C ASP A 107 -18.60 8.44 -3.93
N GLY A 108 -17.82 9.47 -4.22
CA GLY A 108 -17.48 10.50 -3.26
C GLY A 108 -16.42 10.11 -2.24
N THR A 109 -15.84 8.89 -2.31
CA THR A 109 -14.78 8.46 -1.40
C THR A 109 -13.40 8.42 -2.07
N CYS A 110 -12.31 8.45 -1.28
CA CYS A 110 -10.95 8.47 -1.81
C CYS A 110 -10.63 7.21 -2.63
N LEU A 111 -9.83 7.38 -3.70
CA LEU A 111 -9.29 6.29 -4.50
C LEU A 111 -7.88 5.91 -4.02
N ARG A 112 -7.63 4.62 -3.84
CA ARG A 112 -6.33 4.07 -3.44
C ARG A 112 -5.98 2.84 -4.27
N ASP A 113 -4.69 2.56 -4.39
CA ASP A 113 -4.17 1.33 -4.96
C ASP A 113 -3.91 0.35 -3.80
N TYR A 114 -4.74 -0.67 -3.71
CA TYR A 114 -4.64 -1.69 -2.65
C TYR A 114 -3.89 -2.91 -3.17
N ILE A 115 -2.75 -3.20 -2.56
CA ILE A 115 -1.88 -4.32 -2.93
C ILE A 115 -1.93 -5.43 -1.88
N ASP A 116 -2.01 -6.68 -2.33
CA ASP A 116 -1.92 -7.84 -1.43
C ASP A 116 -0.54 -7.93 -0.76
N VAL A 117 -0.52 -8.18 0.54
CA VAL A 117 0.72 -8.25 1.32
C VAL A 117 1.66 -9.36 0.86
N VAL A 118 1.15 -10.46 0.28
CA VAL A 118 1.97 -11.55 -0.28
C VAL A 118 2.62 -11.10 -1.58
N ASP A 119 1.90 -10.40 -2.45
CA ASP A 119 2.47 -9.82 -3.66
C ASP A 119 3.52 -8.77 -3.33
N LEU A 120 3.29 -7.95 -2.31
CA LEU A 120 4.30 -7.03 -1.79
C LEU A 120 5.55 -7.76 -1.28
N ALA A 121 5.39 -8.88 -0.55
CA ALA A 121 6.52 -9.68 -0.11
C ALA A 121 7.31 -10.26 -1.31
N LYS A 122 6.63 -10.73 -2.35
CA LYS A 122 7.27 -11.18 -3.61
C LYS A 122 8.06 -10.05 -4.27
N ALA A 123 7.57 -8.80 -4.24
CA ALA A 123 8.31 -7.65 -4.76
C ALA A 123 9.63 -7.43 -4.01
N HIS A 124 9.65 -7.61 -2.69
CA HIS A 124 10.89 -7.53 -1.91
C HIS A 124 11.87 -8.65 -2.29
N VAL A 125 11.38 -9.88 -2.48
CA VAL A 125 12.22 -11.00 -2.96
C VAL A 125 12.81 -10.68 -4.34
N ALA A 126 11.98 -10.18 -5.27
CA ALA A 126 12.45 -9.80 -6.61
C ALA A 126 13.52 -8.69 -6.55
N ALA A 127 13.35 -7.70 -5.68
CA ALA A 127 14.33 -6.63 -5.48
C ALA A 127 15.66 -7.16 -4.93
N VAL A 128 15.61 -8.04 -3.92
CA VAL A 128 16.83 -8.68 -3.37
C VAL A 128 17.51 -9.54 -4.43
N SER A 129 16.76 -10.37 -5.18
CA SER A 129 17.31 -11.18 -6.27
C SER A 129 17.99 -10.30 -7.34
N ARG A 130 17.36 -9.16 -7.72
CA ARG A 130 17.95 -8.19 -8.65
C ARG A 130 19.31 -7.67 -8.17
N MET A 131 19.45 -7.40 -6.88
CA MET A 131 20.70 -6.94 -6.27
C MET A 131 21.75 -8.05 -6.26
N VAL A 132 21.41 -9.24 -5.75
CA VAL A 132 22.34 -10.37 -5.59
C VAL A 132 22.83 -10.91 -6.94
N GLU A 133 21.96 -10.93 -7.96
CA GLU A 133 22.28 -11.39 -9.31
C GLU A 133 22.98 -10.32 -10.17
N GLY A 134 23.26 -9.14 -9.61
CA GLY A 134 23.95 -8.06 -10.32
C GLY A 134 23.13 -7.44 -11.46
N ARG A 135 21.81 -7.53 -11.44
CA ARG A 135 20.94 -7.03 -12.51
C ARG A 135 20.57 -5.55 -12.37
N MET A 136 21.05 -4.87 -11.34
CA MET A 136 20.84 -3.43 -11.18
C MET A 136 21.52 -2.66 -12.32
N LYS A 137 20.80 -1.71 -12.91
CA LYS A 137 21.28 -0.81 -13.96
C LYS A 137 21.91 0.47 -13.40
N LYS A 138 21.58 0.80 -12.14
CA LYS A 138 22.09 1.95 -11.39
C LYS A 138 22.33 1.50 -9.95
N ASP A 139 23.22 2.17 -9.25
CA ASP A 139 23.49 1.86 -7.83
C ASP A 139 22.32 2.24 -6.90
N TYR A 140 21.45 3.13 -7.35
CA TYR A 140 20.18 3.45 -6.70
C TYR A 140 19.03 3.32 -7.71
N GLU A 141 18.08 2.45 -7.40
CA GLU A 141 16.89 2.23 -8.22
C GLU A 141 15.62 2.44 -7.40
N ILE A 142 14.55 2.84 -8.07
CA ILE A 142 13.23 3.07 -7.48
C ILE A 142 12.20 2.28 -8.29
N PHE A 143 11.25 1.64 -7.61
CA PHE A 143 10.14 0.95 -8.25
C PHE A 143 8.82 1.24 -7.53
N ASN A 144 7.79 1.58 -8.30
CA ASN A 144 6.42 1.60 -7.81
C ASN A 144 5.88 0.18 -7.66
N VAL A 145 5.36 -0.12 -6.48
CA VAL A 145 4.83 -1.45 -6.15
C VAL A 145 3.35 -1.30 -5.78
N GLY A 146 2.50 -1.46 -6.77
CA GLY A 146 1.05 -1.36 -6.69
C GLY A 146 0.40 -2.33 -7.66
N THR A 147 -0.92 -2.23 -7.80
CA THR A 147 -1.70 -3.01 -8.77
C THR A 147 -1.95 -2.25 -10.07
N GLY A 148 -1.82 -0.91 -10.03
CA GLY A 148 -2.22 0.00 -11.10
C GLY A 148 -3.73 0.15 -11.23
N ARG A 149 -4.51 -0.36 -10.26
CA ARG A 149 -5.97 -0.34 -10.26
C ARG A 149 -6.48 0.43 -9.05
N PRO A 150 -6.97 1.66 -9.24
CA PRO A 150 -7.56 2.41 -8.14
C PRO A 150 -8.90 1.78 -7.72
N VAL A 151 -9.10 1.66 -6.41
CA VAL A 151 -10.35 1.21 -5.79
C VAL A 151 -10.74 2.25 -4.74
N SER A 152 -12.02 2.62 -4.70
CA SER A 152 -12.50 3.55 -3.71
C SER A 152 -12.62 2.91 -2.32
N VAL A 153 -12.66 3.73 -1.28
CA VAL A 153 -12.88 3.23 0.09
C VAL A 153 -14.24 2.52 0.19
N TYR A 154 -15.28 3.08 -0.43
CA TYR A 154 -16.62 2.48 -0.38
C TYR A 154 -16.73 1.20 -1.24
N GLU A 155 -16.08 1.17 -2.40
CA GLU A 155 -15.96 -0.06 -3.22
C GLU A 155 -15.27 -1.18 -2.43
N LEU A 156 -14.19 -0.86 -1.69
CA LEU A 156 -13.48 -1.85 -0.86
C LEU A 156 -14.37 -2.41 0.25
N VAL A 157 -15.15 -1.56 0.93
CA VAL A 157 -16.11 -1.96 1.96
C VAL A 157 -17.18 -2.87 1.36
N SER A 158 -17.75 -2.48 0.22
CA SER A 158 -18.78 -3.25 -0.50
C SER A 158 -18.26 -4.61 -0.98
N ALA A 159 -17.02 -4.63 -1.51
CA ALA A 159 -16.35 -5.87 -1.91
C ALA A 159 -16.13 -6.81 -0.73
N PHE A 160 -15.71 -6.27 0.43
CA PHE A 160 -15.54 -7.06 1.65
C PHE A 160 -16.85 -7.72 2.10
N GLU A 161 -17.94 -6.96 2.14
CA GLU A 161 -19.27 -7.49 2.48
C GLU A 161 -19.69 -8.62 1.54
N LYS A 162 -19.52 -8.40 0.23
CA LYS A 162 -19.92 -9.35 -0.81
C LYS A 162 -19.12 -10.65 -0.74
N VAL A 163 -17.79 -10.55 -0.67
CA VAL A 163 -16.90 -11.72 -0.69
C VAL A 163 -17.04 -12.59 0.55
N ASN A 164 -17.25 -11.96 1.71
CA ASN A 164 -17.27 -12.66 2.98
C ASN A 164 -18.69 -12.97 3.50
N GLY A 165 -19.73 -12.52 2.79
CA GLY A 165 -21.13 -12.75 3.18
C GLY A 165 -21.51 -12.09 4.51
N VAL A 166 -20.88 -10.99 4.87
CA VAL A 166 -21.12 -10.25 6.12
C VAL A 166 -21.64 -8.85 5.83
N LYS A 167 -22.36 -8.28 6.79
CA LYS A 167 -22.80 -6.88 6.74
C LYS A 167 -22.03 -6.06 7.75
N LEU A 168 -21.55 -4.89 7.32
CA LEU A 168 -20.81 -3.95 8.16
C LEU A 168 -21.73 -2.85 8.67
N ASN A 169 -21.59 -2.52 9.93
CA ASN A 169 -22.11 -1.28 10.48
C ASN A 169 -21.10 -0.16 10.15
N TYR A 170 -21.46 0.74 9.24
CA TYR A 170 -20.60 1.87 8.89
C TYR A 170 -21.40 3.18 8.81
N ARG A 171 -20.67 4.29 8.90
CA ARG A 171 -21.19 5.64 8.68
C ARG A 171 -20.18 6.48 7.93
N PHE A 172 -20.67 7.48 7.21
CA PHE A 172 -19.82 8.52 6.64
C PHE A 172 -19.46 9.55 7.73
N ALA A 173 -18.22 10.02 7.69
CA ALA A 173 -17.68 11.03 8.59
C ALA A 173 -17.01 12.14 7.75
N PRO A 174 -16.77 13.34 8.32
CA PRO A 174 -16.02 14.39 7.63
C PRO A 174 -14.67 13.93 7.09
N ARG A 175 -14.16 14.59 6.05
CA ARG A 175 -12.82 14.33 5.50
C ARG A 175 -11.75 14.35 6.58
N ARG A 176 -10.80 13.43 6.47
CA ARG A 176 -9.64 13.39 7.36
C ARG A 176 -8.55 14.33 6.82
N PRO A 177 -7.94 15.19 7.66
CA PRO A 177 -6.84 16.04 7.23
C PRO A 177 -5.69 15.24 6.64
N GLY A 178 -5.16 15.69 5.50
CA GLY A 178 -4.02 15.06 4.81
C GLY A 178 -4.39 13.89 3.89
N ASP A 179 -5.67 13.52 3.77
CA ASP A 179 -6.10 12.54 2.77
C ASP A 179 -6.12 13.18 1.38
N VAL A 180 -5.36 12.60 0.45
CA VAL A 180 -5.42 12.96 -0.98
C VAL A 180 -6.65 12.32 -1.63
N VAL A 181 -7.23 12.97 -2.65
CA VAL A 181 -8.42 12.48 -3.37
C VAL A 181 -8.16 11.11 -3.99
N ALA A 182 -7.03 10.96 -4.68
CA ALA A 182 -6.68 9.75 -5.40
C ALA A 182 -5.17 9.56 -5.48
N ILE A 183 -4.70 8.31 -5.40
CA ILE A 183 -3.33 7.95 -5.71
C ILE A 183 -3.23 6.46 -6.08
N TRP A 184 -2.62 6.17 -7.25
CA TRP A 184 -2.33 4.80 -7.71
C TRP A 184 -1.11 4.76 -8.62
N ALA A 185 -0.49 3.57 -8.73
CA ALA A 185 0.74 3.35 -9.46
C ALA A 185 0.54 3.26 -10.98
N ASP A 186 1.49 3.79 -11.75
CA ASP A 186 1.92 3.14 -12.97
C ASP A 186 2.85 1.99 -12.57
N THR A 187 2.56 0.77 -13.01
CA THR A 187 3.31 -0.43 -12.64
C THR A 187 4.19 -0.97 -13.76
N GLN A 188 4.16 -0.34 -14.94
CA GLN A 188 4.85 -0.86 -16.13
C GLN A 188 6.34 -1.03 -15.89
N PHE A 189 6.99 -0.05 -15.26
CA PHE A 189 8.42 -0.11 -15.01
C PHE A 189 8.82 -1.24 -14.05
N ALA A 190 8.04 -1.48 -12.99
CA ALA A 190 8.26 -2.61 -12.10
C ALA A 190 8.02 -3.95 -12.82
N ASN A 191 7.01 -4.04 -13.67
CA ASN A 191 6.75 -5.25 -14.46
C ASN A 191 7.92 -5.59 -15.39
N ASP A 192 8.44 -4.61 -16.10
CA ASP A 192 9.48 -4.81 -17.13
C ASP A 192 10.87 -5.00 -16.51
N GLU A 193 11.23 -4.18 -15.54
CA GLU A 193 12.59 -4.09 -15.02
C GLU A 193 12.82 -4.94 -13.78
N LEU A 194 11.85 -4.99 -12.87
CA LEU A 194 11.93 -5.83 -11.66
C LEU A 194 11.49 -7.27 -11.95
N GLY A 195 10.72 -7.48 -13.05
CA GLY A 195 10.14 -8.77 -13.39
C GLY A 195 9.08 -9.23 -12.40
N TRP A 196 8.40 -8.27 -11.78
CA TRP A 196 7.38 -8.51 -10.76
C TRP A 196 6.05 -7.86 -11.15
N LYS A 197 4.96 -8.54 -10.84
CA LYS A 197 3.59 -8.07 -11.05
C LYS A 197 2.70 -8.50 -9.90
N ALA A 198 1.76 -7.64 -9.49
CA ALA A 198 0.70 -8.02 -8.57
C ALA A 198 -0.25 -9.03 -9.25
N GLU A 199 -0.53 -10.13 -8.58
CA GLU A 199 -1.29 -11.28 -9.12
C GLU A 199 -2.63 -11.47 -8.42
N ARG A 200 -2.71 -11.12 -7.13
CA ARG A 200 -3.91 -11.41 -6.32
C ARG A 200 -4.99 -10.35 -6.54
N SER A 201 -6.24 -10.84 -6.62
CA SER A 201 -7.40 -9.96 -6.69
C SER A 201 -7.67 -9.26 -5.35
N VAL A 202 -8.41 -8.14 -5.40
CA VAL A 202 -8.90 -7.47 -4.18
C VAL A 202 -9.80 -8.40 -3.37
N GLU A 203 -10.62 -9.19 -4.05
CA GLU A 203 -11.51 -10.17 -3.45
C GLU A 203 -10.75 -11.25 -2.66
N ASP A 204 -9.74 -11.87 -3.26
CA ASP A 204 -8.90 -12.87 -2.57
C ASP A 204 -8.17 -12.27 -1.37
N THR A 205 -7.71 -11.04 -1.53
CA THR A 205 -7.01 -10.29 -0.49
C THR A 205 -7.94 -9.98 0.70
N LEU A 206 -9.17 -9.57 0.43
CA LEU A 206 -10.16 -9.31 1.48
C LEU A 206 -10.62 -10.60 2.17
N ALA A 207 -10.75 -11.70 1.42
CA ALA A 207 -11.05 -13.02 1.98
C ALA A 207 -9.93 -13.49 2.93
N SER A 208 -8.66 -13.29 2.55
CA SER A 208 -7.51 -13.65 3.40
C SER A 208 -7.46 -12.82 4.68
N ALA A 209 -7.73 -11.52 4.60
CA ALA A 209 -7.80 -10.64 5.78
C ALA A 209 -8.90 -11.10 6.76
N TRP A 210 -10.05 -11.50 6.22
CA TRP A 210 -11.15 -12.01 7.03
C TRP A 210 -10.83 -13.36 7.67
N ALA A 211 -10.18 -14.28 6.93
CA ALA A 211 -9.73 -15.55 7.47
C ALA A 211 -8.74 -15.35 8.63
N TRP A 212 -7.82 -14.40 8.51
CA TRP A 212 -6.90 -14.01 9.58
C TRP A 212 -7.63 -13.49 10.83
N GLU A 213 -8.58 -12.57 10.66
CA GLU A 213 -9.34 -12.02 11.80
C GLU A 213 -10.16 -13.10 12.51
N LYS A 214 -10.76 -14.04 11.75
CA LYS A 214 -11.45 -15.21 12.34
C LYS A 214 -10.50 -16.09 13.12
N HIS A 215 -9.32 -16.38 12.59
CA HIS A 215 -8.28 -17.14 13.28
C HIS A 215 -7.89 -16.51 14.61
N LEU A 216 -7.68 -15.19 14.64
CA LEU A 216 -7.40 -14.43 15.85
C LEU A 216 -8.53 -14.49 16.89
N ALA A 217 -9.76 -14.63 16.44
CA ALA A 217 -10.95 -14.73 17.29
C ALA A 217 -11.26 -16.18 17.74
N GLY A 218 -10.46 -17.15 17.31
CA GLY A 218 -10.71 -18.58 17.60
C GLY A 218 -11.92 -19.17 16.86
N LYS A 219 -12.24 -18.65 15.67
CA LYS A 219 -13.41 -19.02 14.85
C LYS A 219 -13.01 -19.68 13.55
#